data_d469b6e87db59bedba70cf2b692e87ac
#
_entry.id   d469b6e87db59bedba70cf2b692e87ac
#
_cell.length_a   1.000
_cell.length_b   1.000
_cell.length_c   1.000
_cell.angle_alpha   90.00
_cell.angle_beta   90.00
_cell.angle_gamma   90.00
#
_symmetry.space_group_name_H-M   'P 1'
#
loop_
_entity.id
_entity.type
_entity.pdbx_description
1 polymer ?
#
loop_
_entity_poly.entity_id
_entity_poly.type
_entity_poly.pdbx_seq_one_letter_code
_entity_poly.pdbx_strand_id
1 'polypeptide(L)'
;MAVVSMKALLESGVHFGHRTHKWHPAMKPYIFTERNSIHIIDLQKTVKALDEAYDLVRDTVAEGGTVLFVGTKRQAQETIQLEATRCEMPYVTARWLGGMLTNWRTIRERINELERLERMRDRGEFDVLPKKEVLLLTRKIDRLEMLLGGIRSMVGLPDLLFAVDVRREETAIHEANLLDVPVVALVDTNCNPKNIDYIIPSNDDAIRAIKLLVGKIADAVLEGKAMRKEEEMEIAPAAAPVTVIDEPELSDEELLGEATLAKLASSAAAVEESEQEAEEISEVEEQDEEDAGEEEQEIELEAEEAEEAEEAEEAEEVEEAEEAEEVEEAEEAE
;
A
#
# COMPACT_ATOMS: atom_id res chain seq x y z
N MET A 1 -10.11 25.07 16.26
CA MET A 1 -11.49 24.66 15.93
C MET A 1 -11.51 23.14 15.94
N ALA A 2 -12.64 22.49 16.31
CA ALA A 2 -12.68 21.02 16.28
C ALA A 2 -12.47 20.50 14.85
N VAL A 3 -11.59 19.53 14.68
CA VAL A 3 -11.22 18.91 13.39
C VAL A 3 -12.44 18.25 12.73
N VAL A 4 -13.36 17.73 13.55
CA VAL A 4 -14.58 17.04 13.08
C VAL A 4 -15.81 17.53 13.86
N SER A 5 -16.92 17.74 13.16
CA SER A 5 -18.20 18.09 13.80
C SER A 5 -18.80 16.88 14.52
N MET A 6 -19.41 17.11 15.67
CA MET A 6 -20.17 16.10 16.43
C MET A 6 -21.23 15.39 15.58
N LYS A 7 -21.85 16.11 14.64
CA LYS A 7 -22.86 15.58 13.73
C LYS A 7 -22.26 14.53 12.78
N ALA A 8 -21.09 14.80 12.21
CA ALA A 8 -20.40 13.85 11.32
C ALA A 8 -20.00 12.56 12.06
N LEU A 9 -19.56 12.66 13.32
CA LEU A 9 -19.26 11.51 14.17
C LEU A 9 -20.51 10.65 14.47
N LEU A 10 -21.65 11.28 14.71
CA LEU A 10 -22.90 10.56 14.92
C LEU A 10 -23.39 9.85 13.65
N GLU A 11 -23.35 10.52 12.50
CA GLU A 11 -23.78 9.98 11.21
C GLU A 11 -22.90 8.82 10.72
N SER A 12 -21.60 8.86 11.02
CA SER A 12 -20.64 7.78 10.68
C SER A 12 -20.74 6.58 11.65
N GLY A 13 -21.39 6.74 12.81
CA GLY A 13 -21.56 5.67 13.78
C GLY A 13 -20.34 5.41 14.67
N VAL A 14 -19.48 6.40 14.85
CA VAL A 14 -18.29 6.35 15.74
C VAL A 14 -18.67 6.07 17.21
N HIS A 15 -19.86 6.49 17.63
CA HIS A 15 -20.35 6.36 19.01
C HIS A 15 -20.77 4.94 19.42
N PHE A 16 -20.91 4.01 18.48
CA PHE A 16 -21.26 2.63 18.82
C PHE A 16 -20.00 1.87 19.24
N GLY A 17 -20.06 1.26 20.41
CA GLY A 17 -19.07 0.31 20.88
C GLY A 17 -19.58 -1.14 20.77
N HIS A 18 -18.91 -2.04 21.44
CA HIS A 18 -19.25 -3.45 21.48
C HIS A 18 -20.35 -3.77 22.50
N ARG A 19 -20.81 -5.03 22.48
CA ARG A 19 -21.82 -5.53 23.45
C ARG A 19 -21.27 -5.51 24.88
N THR A 20 -22.16 -5.26 25.86
CA THR A 20 -21.81 -5.07 27.29
C THR A 20 -21.02 -6.24 27.89
N HIS A 21 -21.23 -7.49 27.44
CA HIS A 21 -20.49 -8.66 27.94
C HIS A 21 -19.04 -8.77 27.38
N LYS A 22 -18.68 -7.97 26.37
CA LYS A 22 -17.35 -8.01 25.74
C LYS A 22 -16.47 -6.81 26.08
N TRP A 23 -16.93 -5.90 26.92
CA TRP A 23 -16.20 -4.68 27.23
C TRP A 23 -14.98 -4.92 28.12
N HIS A 24 -14.02 -3.98 28.05
CA HIS A 24 -12.86 -3.98 28.92
C HIS A 24 -13.04 -2.96 30.06
N PRO A 25 -12.80 -3.30 31.34
CA PRO A 25 -13.03 -2.38 32.48
C PRO A 25 -12.27 -1.06 32.42
N ALA A 26 -11.06 -1.04 31.83
CA ALA A 26 -10.27 0.18 31.68
C ALA A 26 -10.92 1.18 30.71
N MET A 27 -11.88 0.76 29.85
CA MET A 27 -12.61 1.67 28.96
C MET A 27 -13.80 2.38 29.64
N LYS A 28 -14.08 2.08 30.91
CA LYS A 28 -15.15 2.74 31.67
C LYS A 28 -15.14 4.28 31.60
N PRO A 29 -14.02 4.98 31.64
CA PRO A 29 -13.99 6.45 31.52
C PRO A 29 -14.51 6.99 30.18
N TYR A 30 -14.44 6.18 29.10
CA TYR A 30 -14.77 6.58 27.73
C TYR A 30 -16.20 6.18 27.33
N ILE A 31 -16.92 5.42 28.18
CA ILE A 31 -18.28 4.98 27.93
C ILE A 31 -19.24 6.03 28.50
N PHE A 32 -20.16 6.52 27.67
CA PHE A 32 -21.20 7.47 28.07
C PHE A 32 -22.38 6.78 28.73
N THR A 33 -22.93 5.72 28.08
CA THR A 33 -24.09 4.95 28.55
C THR A 33 -24.15 3.61 27.86
N GLU A 34 -25.14 2.79 28.21
CA GLU A 34 -25.49 1.59 27.47
C GLU A 34 -26.93 1.68 26.91
N ARG A 35 -27.14 1.11 25.74
CA ARG A 35 -28.46 1.01 25.11
C ARG A 35 -28.55 -0.30 24.32
N ASN A 36 -29.62 -1.06 24.52
CA ASN A 36 -29.81 -2.36 23.85
C ASN A 36 -28.63 -3.32 24.02
N SER A 37 -28.04 -3.39 25.21
CA SER A 37 -26.85 -4.20 25.52
C SER A 37 -25.61 -3.85 24.67
N ILE A 38 -25.51 -2.62 24.16
CA ILE A 38 -24.37 -2.07 23.44
C ILE A 38 -23.88 -0.83 24.20
N HIS A 39 -22.58 -0.71 24.41
CA HIS A 39 -21.98 0.49 24.98
C HIS A 39 -21.98 1.63 23.97
N ILE A 40 -22.26 2.83 24.45
CA ILE A 40 -22.19 4.07 23.68
C ILE A 40 -20.98 4.85 24.16
N ILE A 41 -20.09 5.19 23.23
CA ILE A 41 -18.86 5.94 23.48
C ILE A 41 -19.17 7.43 23.64
N ASP A 42 -18.45 8.08 24.54
CA ASP A 42 -18.54 9.52 24.77
C ASP A 42 -17.84 10.30 23.67
N LEU A 43 -18.62 10.82 22.71
CA LEU A 43 -18.10 11.58 21.58
C LEU A 43 -17.42 12.90 21.97
N GLN A 44 -17.72 13.48 23.14
CA GLN A 44 -17.02 14.68 23.59
C GLN A 44 -15.54 14.37 23.88
N LYS A 45 -15.25 13.16 24.39
CA LYS A 45 -13.89 12.70 24.59
C LYS A 45 -13.22 12.31 23.28
N THR A 46 -13.97 11.69 22.37
CA THR A 46 -13.48 11.36 21.03
C THR A 46 -13.01 12.61 20.29
N VAL A 47 -13.82 13.70 20.29
CA VAL A 47 -13.44 14.96 19.63
C VAL A 47 -12.13 15.52 20.20
N LYS A 48 -12.03 15.61 21.53
CA LYS A 48 -10.82 16.13 22.17
C LYS A 48 -9.58 15.30 21.88
N ALA A 49 -9.71 13.98 22.02
CA ALA A 49 -8.62 13.05 21.74
C ALA A 49 -8.22 13.07 20.26
N LEU A 50 -9.18 13.24 19.35
CA LEU A 50 -8.89 13.38 17.93
C LEU A 50 -8.18 14.70 17.61
N ASP A 51 -8.59 15.82 18.24
CA ASP A 51 -7.90 17.11 18.07
C ASP A 51 -6.45 17.01 18.58
N GLU A 52 -6.21 16.40 19.76
CA GLU A 52 -4.87 16.18 20.33
C GLU A 52 -4.00 15.27 19.42
N ALA A 53 -4.59 14.18 18.90
CA ALA A 53 -3.89 13.27 17.99
C ALA A 53 -3.59 13.93 16.63
N TYR A 54 -4.52 14.77 16.14
CA TYR A 54 -4.34 15.53 14.90
C TYR A 54 -3.14 16.48 15.01
N ASP A 55 -3.08 17.28 16.08
CA ASP A 55 -1.99 18.22 16.32
C ASP A 55 -0.65 17.47 16.43
N LEU A 56 -0.61 16.36 17.18
CA LEU A 56 0.60 15.53 17.32
C LEU A 56 1.09 15.01 15.96
N VAL A 57 0.19 14.43 15.16
CA VAL A 57 0.53 13.88 13.83
C VAL A 57 1.05 14.97 12.91
N ARG A 58 0.36 16.12 12.88
CA ARG A 58 0.76 17.29 12.07
C ARG A 58 2.16 17.76 12.45
N ASP A 59 2.40 17.97 13.73
CA ASP A 59 3.67 18.51 14.25
C ASP A 59 4.81 17.51 14.01
N THR A 60 4.61 16.21 14.27
CA THR A 60 5.59 15.15 13.95
C THR A 60 5.96 15.15 12.46
N VAL A 61 4.99 15.30 11.57
CA VAL A 61 5.25 15.31 10.12
C VAL A 61 5.89 16.64 9.67
N ALA A 62 5.55 17.75 10.29
CA ALA A 62 6.21 19.04 10.04
C ALA A 62 7.71 18.99 10.40
N GLU A 63 8.08 18.29 11.47
CA GLU A 63 9.47 18.02 11.85
C GLU A 63 10.18 17.01 10.91
N GLY A 64 9.46 16.44 9.96
CA GLY A 64 9.99 15.46 8.99
C GLY A 64 9.82 14.01 9.40
N GLY A 65 9.08 13.72 10.47
CA GLY A 65 8.80 12.39 10.96
C GLY A 65 7.89 11.58 10.04
N THR A 66 7.97 10.26 10.17
CA THR A 66 7.22 9.28 9.39
C THR A 66 6.15 8.62 10.25
N VAL A 67 4.92 8.60 9.77
CA VAL A 67 3.77 7.95 10.42
C VAL A 67 3.47 6.61 9.75
N LEU A 68 3.52 5.51 10.51
CA LEU A 68 3.17 4.19 10.03
C LEU A 68 1.69 3.89 10.32
N PHE A 69 0.90 3.68 9.27
CA PHE A 69 -0.50 3.28 9.38
C PHE A 69 -0.64 1.76 9.47
N VAL A 70 -1.31 1.26 10.51
CA VAL A 70 -1.49 -0.18 10.75
C VAL A 70 -2.96 -0.52 10.94
N GLY A 71 -3.44 -1.50 10.18
CA GLY A 71 -4.77 -2.04 10.37
C GLY A 71 -5.04 -3.23 9.48
N THR A 72 -4.96 -4.40 10.08
CA THR A 72 -5.18 -5.70 9.41
C THR A 72 -6.65 -6.15 9.41
N LYS A 73 -7.54 -5.33 10.00
CA LYS A 73 -8.99 -5.60 10.00
C LYS A 73 -9.58 -5.41 8.60
N ARG A 74 -10.38 -6.37 8.12
CA ARG A 74 -10.95 -6.32 6.76
C ARG A 74 -11.68 -5.01 6.44
N GLN A 75 -12.37 -4.43 7.43
CA GLN A 75 -13.09 -3.16 7.30
C GLN A 75 -12.15 -1.94 7.20
N ALA A 76 -10.91 -2.06 7.67
CA ALA A 76 -9.91 -0.99 7.69
C ALA A 76 -8.92 -1.05 6.52
N GLN A 77 -8.65 -2.23 5.98
CA GLN A 77 -7.59 -2.47 5.00
C GLN A 77 -7.65 -1.52 3.80
N GLU A 78 -8.78 -1.49 3.10
CA GLU A 78 -8.97 -0.64 1.92
C GLU A 78 -8.83 0.86 2.25
N THR A 79 -9.43 1.27 3.36
CA THR A 79 -9.37 2.67 3.81
C THR A 79 -7.96 3.09 4.15
N ILE A 80 -7.22 2.27 4.90
CA ILE A 80 -5.83 2.55 5.29
C ILE A 80 -4.94 2.62 4.06
N GLN A 81 -5.05 1.67 3.14
CA GLN A 81 -4.27 1.67 1.91
C GLN A 81 -4.51 2.93 1.09
N LEU A 82 -5.78 3.32 0.91
CA LEU A 82 -6.16 4.49 0.13
C LEU A 82 -5.65 5.79 0.77
N GLU A 83 -5.87 5.97 2.08
CA GLU A 83 -5.52 7.19 2.78
C GLU A 83 -4.00 7.31 3.00
N ALA A 84 -3.31 6.21 3.31
CA ALA A 84 -1.86 6.20 3.44
C ALA A 84 -1.17 6.47 2.09
N THR A 85 -1.68 5.91 0.99
CA THR A 85 -1.19 6.24 -0.35
C THR A 85 -1.45 7.70 -0.69
N ARG A 86 -2.62 8.27 -0.33
CA ARG A 86 -2.95 9.69 -0.55
C ARG A 86 -1.97 10.63 0.15
N CYS A 87 -1.55 10.28 1.35
CA CYS A 87 -0.59 11.09 2.12
C CYS A 87 0.86 10.61 1.99
N GLU A 88 1.14 9.63 1.12
CA GLU A 88 2.48 9.06 0.88
C GLU A 88 3.19 8.63 2.16
N MET A 89 2.46 7.93 3.02
CA MET A 89 2.99 7.36 4.26
C MET A 89 2.99 5.83 4.19
N PRO A 90 3.91 5.16 4.89
CA PRO A 90 3.94 3.71 4.94
C PRO A 90 2.72 3.14 5.65
N TYR A 91 2.33 1.91 5.24
CA TYR A 91 1.18 1.23 5.82
C TYR A 91 1.34 -0.29 5.86
N VAL A 92 0.60 -0.93 6.77
CA VAL A 92 0.48 -2.39 6.89
C VAL A 92 -1.00 -2.76 6.96
N THR A 93 -1.49 -3.51 5.96
CA THR A 93 -2.91 -3.87 5.85
C THR A 93 -3.17 -5.38 5.86
N ALA A 94 -2.24 -6.21 5.38
CA ALA A 94 -2.48 -7.64 5.27
C ALA A 94 -2.30 -8.37 6.59
N ARG A 95 -1.09 -8.38 7.13
CA ARG A 95 -0.75 -9.03 8.39
C ARG A 95 0.51 -8.42 8.97
N TRP A 96 0.49 -8.11 10.27
CA TRP A 96 1.71 -7.75 10.98
C TRP A 96 2.63 -8.96 11.13
N LEU A 97 3.87 -8.83 10.68
CA LEU A 97 4.89 -9.85 10.88
C LEU A 97 5.62 -9.55 12.20
N GLY A 98 5.75 -10.56 13.07
CA GLY A 98 6.53 -10.38 14.30
C GLY A 98 7.97 -9.95 13.97
N GLY A 99 8.47 -8.91 14.67
CA GLY A 99 9.77 -8.33 14.41
C GLY A 99 9.79 -7.25 13.33
N MET A 100 8.63 -6.72 12.92
CA MET A 100 8.54 -5.73 11.84
C MET A 100 9.23 -4.42 12.19
N LEU A 101 9.19 -4.02 13.45
CA LEU A 101 9.94 -2.87 13.99
C LEU A 101 11.20 -3.33 14.72
N THR A 102 11.08 -4.28 15.64
CA THR A 102 12.19 -4.73 16.50
C THR A 102 13.31 -5.45 15.73
N ASN A 103 13.01 -6.03 14.58
CA ASN A 103 13.99 -6.66 13.68
C ASN A 103 13.97 -6.02 12.29
N TRP A 104 13.90 -4.68 12.24
CA TRP A 104 13.82 -3.90 11.01
C TRP A 104 14.89 -4.27 9.97
N ARG A 105 16.11 -4.58 10.42
CA ARG A 105 17.20 -4.99 9.52
C ARG A 105 16.81 -6.19 8.65
N THR A 106 16.25 -7.23 9.24
CA THR A 106 15.81 -8.42 8.49
C THR A 106 14.63 -8.13 7.57
N ILE A 107 13.68 -7.28 8.01
CA ILE A 107 12.57 -6.83 7.18
C ILE A 107 13.08 -6.05 5.96
N ARG A 108 14.04 -5.15 6.14
CA ARG A 108 14.68 -4.41 5.04
C ARG A 108 15.40 -5.34 4.05
N GLU A 109 16.05 -6.39 4.53
CA GLU A 109 16.65 -7.42 3.66
C GLU A 109 15.58 -8.14 2.80
N ARG A 110 14.37 -8.39 3.35
CA ARG A 110 13.25 -8.96 2.60
C ARG A 110 12.65 -7.99 1.58
N ILE A 111 12.58 -6.70 1.89
CA ILE A 111 12.18 -5.66 0.94
C ILE A 111 13.19 -5.59 -0.22
N ASN A 112 14.48 -5.60 0.08
CA ASN A 112 15.53 -5.63 -0.94
C ASN A 112 15.47 -6.90 -1.81
N GLU A 113 15.08 -8.05 -1.22
CA GLU A 113 14.85 -9.29 -1.96
C GLU A 113 13.66 -9.16 -2.91
N LEU A 114 12.55 -8.54 -2.48
CA LEU A 114 11.41 -8.25 -3.34
C LEU A 114 11.82 -7.40 -4.54
N GLU A 115 12.51 -6.27 -4.30
CA GLU A 115 13.00 -5.39 -5.36
C GLU A 115 13.98 -6.07 -6.31
N ARG A 116 14.77 -7.03 -5.82
CA ARG A 116 15.67 -7.83 -6.65
C ARG A 116 14.89 -8.76 -7.58
N LEU A 117 13.87 -9.45 -7.05
CA LEU A 117 13.06 -10.38 -7.82
C LEU A 117 12.23 -9.64 -8.89
N GLU A 118 11.69 -8.47 -8.58
CA GLU A 118 10.99 -7.63 -9.55
C GLU A 118 11.92 -7.18 -10.68
N ARG A 119 13.12 -6.70 -10.34
CA ARG A 119 14.13 -6.33 -11.34
C ARG A 119 14.57 -7.51 -12.22
N MET A 120 14.64 -8.73 -11.69
CA MET A 120 14.91 -9.94 -12.48
C MET A 120 13.77 -10.22 -13.46
N ARG A 121 12.52 -10.10 -13.01
CA ARG A 121 11.34 -10.23 -13.88
C ARG A 121 11.35 -9.19 -15.00
N ASP A 122 11.53 -7.91 -14.65
CA ASP A 122 11.50 -6.78 -15.59
C ASP A 122 12.65 -6.79 -16.62
N ARG A 123 13.72 -7.57 -16.35
CA ARG A 123 14.83 -7.81 -17.29
C ARG A 123 14.65 -9.05 -18.14
N GLY A 124 13.51 -9.73 -18.04
CA GLY A 124 13.25 -10.96 -18.77
C GLY A 124 14.08 -12.18 -18.30
N GLU A 125 14.74 -12.09 -17.12
CA GLU A 125 15.54 -13.22 -16.60
C GLU A 125 14.68 -14.45 -16.29
N PHE A 126 13.36 -14.27 -16.13
CA PHE A 126 12.40 -15.36 -15.89
C PHE A 126 12.15 -16.21 -17.13
N ASP A 127 12.33 -15.69 -18.33
CA ASP A 127 12.07 -16.38 -19.60
C ASP A 127 13.06 -17.53 -19.86
N VAL A 128 14.26 -17.44 -19.24
CA VAL A 128 15.30 -18.47 -19.31
C VAL A 128 15.08 -19.62 -18.30
N LEU A 129 14.19 -19.41 -17.30
CA LEU A 129 13.94 -20.37 -16.23
C LEU A 129 12.86 -21.39 -16.58
N PRO A 130 12.89 -22.61 -16.00
CA PRO A 130 11.81 -23.58 -16.14
C PRO A 130 10.48 -23.01 -15.63
N LYS A 131 9.36 -23.25 -16.33
CA LYS A 131 8.00 -22.75 -15.97
C LYS A 131 7.63 -22.96 -14.49
N LYS A 132 8.06 -24.08 -13.90
CA LYS A 132 7.82 -24.36 -12.46
C LYS A 132 8.54 -23.39 -11.53
N GLU A 133 9.74 -22.98 -11.85
CA GLU A 133 10.54 -22.03 -11.06
C GLU A 133 9.97 -20.61 -11.20
N VAL A 134 9.61 -20.20 -12.42
CA VAL A 134 8.93 -18.92 -12.67
C VAL A 134 7.67 -18.80 -11.81
N LEU A 135 6.82 -19.83 -11.78
CA LEU A 135 5.61 -19.85 -10.96
C LEU A 135 5.92 -19.71 -9.45
N LEU A 136 6.97 -20.36 -8.96
CA LEU A 136 7.37 -20.24 -7.54
C LEU A 136 7.90 -18.86 -7.22
N LEU A 137 8.68 -18.25 -8.12
CA LEU A 137 9.20 -16.89 -7.94
C LEU A 137 8.09 -15.85 -8.02
N THR A 138 7.16 -15.96 -8.96
CA THR A 138 5.99 -15.08 -9.08
C THR A 138 5.14 -15.14 -7.81
N ARG A 139 4.79 -16.33 -7.33
CA ARG A 139 4.05 -16.49 -6.06
C ARG A 139 4.82 -15.92 -4.86
N LYS A 140 6.14 -15.94 -4.91
CA LYS A 140 6.99 -15.34 -3.87
C LYS A 140 6.94 -13.82 -3.93
N ILE A 141 6.99 -13.22 -5.12
CA ILE A 141 6.81 -11.77 -5.34
C ILE A 141 5.45 -11.34 -4.80
N ASP A 142 4.35 -11.95 -5.26
CA ASP A 142 2.98 -11.61 -4.86
C ASP A 142 2.80 -11.65 -3.34
N ARG A 143 3.38 -12.68 -2.70
CA ARG A 143 3.32 -12.81 -1.25
C ARG A 143 4.12 -11.74 -0.51
N LEU A 144 5.31 -11.38 -0.98
CA LEU A 144 6.14 -10.33 -0.39
C LEU A 144 5.51 -8.96 -0.61
N GLU A 145 4.99 -8.68 -1.80
CA GLU A 145 4.29 -7.45 -2.15
C GLU A 145 3.06 -7.23 -1.24
N MET A 146 2.24 -8.25 -1.07
CA MET A 146 1.06 -8.19 -0.18
C MET A 146 1.45 -7.88 1.27
N LEU A 147 2.59 -8.38 1.77
CA LEU A 147 2.99 -8.24 3.17
C LEU A 147 3.84 -7.00 3.44
N LEU A 148 4.70 -6.61 2.51
CA LEU A 148 5.74 -5.60 2.69
C LEU A 148 5.64 -4.42 1.72
N GLY A 149 4.76 -4.49 0.71
CA GLY A 149 4.62 -3.46 -0.31
C GLY A 149 4.35 -2.07 0.27
N GLY A 150 3.50 -1.98 1.28
CA GLY A 150 3.15 -0.71 1.92
C GLY A 150 4.27 -0.06 2.77
N ILE A 151 5.30 -0.81 3.14
CA ILE A 151 6.45 -0.28 3.93
C ILE A 151 7.72 -0.13 3.10
N ARG A 152 7.64 -0.31 1.79
CA ARG A 152 8.78 -0.23 0.86
C ARG A 152 9.50 1.11 0.94
N SER A 153 8.76 2.22 1.07
CA SER A 153 9.28 3.58 1.15
C SER A 153 10.00 3.91 2.46
N MET A 154 9.85 3.09 3.51
CA MET A 154 10.49 3.34 4.79
C MET A 154 12.00 3.16 4.72
N VAL A 155 12.74 4.18 5.13
CA VAL A 155 14.21 4.13 5.24
C VAL A 155 14.65 3.64 6.61
N GLY A 156 13.90 4.00 7.65
CA GLY A 156 14.17 3.70 9.05
C GLY A 156 12.93 3.31 9.82
N LEU A 157 13.02 3.33 11.16
CA LEU A 157 11.87 3.15 12.03
C LEU A 157 10.92 4.35 11.89
N PRO A 158 9.60 4.15 12.08
CA PRO A 158 8.65 5.25 12.09
C PRO A 158 8.76 6.06 13.38
N ASP A 159 8.45 7.35 13.31
CA ASP A 159 8.43 8.26 14.46
C ASP A 159 7.09 8.20 15.20
N LEU A 160 6.03 7.70 14.55
CA LEU A 160 4.71 7.52 15.12
C LEU A 160 4.00 6.32 14.50
N LEU A 161 3.32 5.54 15.35
CA LEU A 161 2.45 4.43 14.93
C LEU A 161 0.99 4.84 15.05
N PHE A 162 0.22 4.73 13.96
CA PHE A 162 -1.24 4.87 13.98
C PHE A 162 -1.90 3.51 13.76
N ALA A 163 -2.64 3.01 14.77
CA ALA A 163 -3.24 1.68 14.75
C ALA A 163 -4.78 1.73 14.74
N VAL A 164 -5.39 0.87 13.91
CA VAL A 164 -6.83 0.63 13.90
C VAL A 164 -7.10 -0.78 14.45
N ASP A 165 -7.92 -0.86 15.52
CA ASP A 165 -8.20 -2.09 16.29
C ASP A 165 -7.00 -2.61 17.11
N VAL A 166 -6.84 -2.03 18.29
CA VAL A 166 -5.77 -2.35 19.26
C VAL A 166 -5.68 -3.84 19.61
N ARG A 167 -6.81 -4.55 19.67
CA ARG A 167 -6.84 -5.95 20.02
C ARG A 167 -6.21 -6.82 18.93
N ARG A 168 -6.35 -6.41 17.68
CA ARG A 168 -5.81 -7.15 16.54
C ARG A 168 -4.34 -6.81 16.30
N GLU A 169 -3.97 -5.57 16.58
CA GLU A 169 -2.62 -5.03 16.37
C GLU A 169 -1.77 -5.03 17.65
N GLU A 170 -2.09 -5.89 18.63
CA GLU A 170 -1.40 -5.96 19.93
C GLU A 170 0.12 -6.17 19.77
N THR A 171 0.53 -6.99 18.79
CA THR A 171 1.95 -7.23 18.50
C THR A 171 2.65 -5.97 17.98
N ALA A 172 1.99 -5.20 17.11
CA ALA A 172 2.53 -3.95 16.56
C ALA A 172 2.72 -2.91 17.65
N ILE A 173 1.71 -2.74 18.50
CA ILE A 173 1.73 -1.82 19.64
C ILE A 173 2.80 -2.24 20.65
N HIS A 174 2.95 -3.54 20.91
CA HIS A 174 3.99 -4.03 21.81
C HIS A 174 5.39 -3.74 21.28
N GLU A 175 5.63 -3.96 20.00
CA GLU A 175 6.92 -3.64 19.36
C GLU A 175 7.20 -2.14 19.34
N ALA A 176 6.20 -1.29 19.08
CA ALA A 176 6.34 0.16 19.14
C ALA A 176 6.74 0.63 20.55
N ASN A 177 6.07 0.12 21.58
CA ASN A 177 6.39 0.44 22.97
C ASN A 177 7.79 -0.04 23.40
N LEU A 178 8.30 -1.15 22.86
CA LEU A 178 9.67 -1.60 23.12
C LEU A 178 10.75 -0.67 22.54
N LEU A 179 10.37 0.09 21.51
CA LEU A 179 11.26 1.02 20.81
C LEU A 179 10.97 2.48 21.14
N ASP A 180 10.13 2.73 22.16
CA ASP A 180 9.68 4.06 22.57
C ASP A 180 9.04 4.89 21.42
N VAL A 181 8.44 4.22 20.44
CA VAL A 181 7.68 4.87 19.36
C VAL A 181 6.27 5.20 19.86
N PRO A 182 5.85 6.47 19.88
CA PRO A 182 4.53 6.86 20.35
C PRO A 182 3.42 6.23 19.51
N VAL A 183 2.35 5.79 20.20
CA VAL A 183 1.24 5.07 19.61
C VAL A 183 -0.04 5.90 19.68
N VAL A 184 -0.61 6.21 18.54
CA VAL A 184 -1.99 6.74 18.38
C VAL A 184 -2.88 5.58 17.93
N ALA A 185 -4.00 5.34 18.61
CA ALA A 185 -4.87 4.24 18.20
C ALA A 185 -6.36 4.55 18.31
N LEU A 186 -7.14 3.96 17.38
CA LEU A 186 -8.59 3.86 17.49
C LEU A 186 -8.93 2.73 18.46
N VAL A 187 -9.59 3.07 19.56
CA VAL A 187 -9.83 2.15 20.68
C VAL A 187 -11.33 1.99 20.91
N ASP A 188 -11.83 0.78 20.67
CA ASP A 188 -13.21 0.44 21.00
C ASP A 188 -13.34 -0.06 22.45
N THR A 189 -14.56 -0.23 22.92
CA THR A 189 -14.90 -0.59 24.29
C THR A 189 -14.41 -1.97 24.73
N ASN A 190 -14.01 -2.87 23.81
CA ASN A 190 -13.50 -4.21 24.07
C ASN A 190 -11.97 -4.29 24.20
N CYS A 191 -11.27 -3.16 24.03
CA CYS A 191 -9.80 -3.08 23.99
C CYS A 191 -9.21 -2.62 25.33
N ASN A 192 -7.93 -2.97 25.57
CA ASN A 192 -7.15 -2.46 26.70
C ASN A 192 -6.38 -1.21 26.29
N PRO A 193 -6.66 -0.03 26.84
CA PRO A 193 -6.00 1.21 26.44
C PRO A 193 -4.63 1.45 27.08
N LYS A 194 -4.11 0.57 27.96
CA LYS A 194 -2.96 0.84 28.81
C LYS A 194 -1.63 1.06 28.08
N ASN A 195 -1.50 0.50 26.89
CA ASN A 195 -0.23 0.54 26.14
C ASN A 195 -0.32 1.52 24.96
N ILE A 196 -1.18 2.54 25.06
CA ILE A 196 -1.43 3.50 24.00
C ILE A 196 -1.26 4.89 24.60
N ASP A 197 -0.45 5.72 23.94
CA ASP A 197 -0.16 7.07 24.41
C ASP A 197 -1.33 8.02 24.09
N TYR A 198 -1.89 7.92 22.89
CA TYR A 198 -2.98 8.75 22.41
C TYR A 198 -4.19 7.90 22.01
N ILE A 199 -5.15 7.84 22.91
CA ILE A 199 -6.35 6.99 22.77
C ILE A 199 -7.44 7.79 22.10
N ILE A 200 -7.90 7.35 20.92
CA ILE A 200 -9.09 7.90 20.25
C ILE A 200 -10.25 6.91 20.47
N PRO A 201 -11.15 7.16 21.43
CA PRO A 201 -12.28 6.27 21.70
C PRO A 201 -13.22 6.29 20.50
N SER A 202 -13.39 5.15 19.83
CA SER A 202 -14.18 5.08 18.60
C SER A 202 -14.58 3.66 18.25
N ASN A 203 -15.54 3.55 17.36
CA ASN A 203 -15.94 2.29 16.76
C ASN A 203 -14.90 1.83 15.73
N ASP A 204 -14.41 0.63 15.86
CA ASP A 204 -13.43 0.00 14.97
C ASP A 204 -14.04 -1.02 13.98
N ASP A 205 -15.39 -1.24 14.03
CA ASP A 205 -16.11 -2.14 13.14
C ASP A 205 -16.78 -1.45 11.95
N ALA A 206 -17.20 -0.21 12.13
CA ALA A 206 -17.94 0.52 11.10
C ALA A 206 -17.01 1.15 10.06
N ILE A 207 -17.07 0.69 8.80
CA ILE A 207 -16.27 1.21 7.68
C ILE A 207 -16.36 2.74 7.57
N ARG A 208 -17.56 3.32 7.75
CA ARG A 208 -17.76 4.79 7.71
C ARG A 208 -17.07 5.53 8.84
N ALA A 209 -17.02 4.94 10.04
CA ALA A 209 -16.32 5.51 11.19
C ALA A 209 -14.80 5.47 10.97
N ILE A 210 -14.28 4.34 10.55
CA ILE A 210 -12.86 4.15 10.23
C ILE A 210 -12.44 5.14 9.12
N LYS A 211 -13.21 5.22 8.02
CA LYS A 211 -12.93 6.14 6.90
C LYS A 211 -12.88 7.60 7.34
N LEU A 212 -13.80 8.03 8.19
CA LEU A 212 -13.82 9.40 8.70
C LEU A 212 -12.59 9.70 9.55
N LEU A 213 -12.24 8.81 10.48
CA LEU A 213 -11.13 9.04 11.43
C LEU A 213 -9.77 8.89 10.77
N VAL A 214 -9.55 7.83 10.00
CA VAL A 214 -8.30 7.63 9.23
C VAL A 214 -8.10 8.76 8.24
N GLY A 215 -9.16 9.18 7.52
CA GLY A 215 -9.09 10.33 6.61
C GLY A 215 -8.67 11.61 7.32
N LYS A 216 -9.11 11.85 8.57
CA LYS A 216 -8.68 13.02 9.34
C LYS A 216 -7.22 12.97 9.78
N ILE A 217 -6.74 11.80 10.17
CA ILE A 217 -5.30 11.62 10.46
C ILE A 217 -4.46 11.80 9.19
N ALA A 218 -4.92 11.30 8.04
CA ALA A 218 -4.25 11.56 6.77
C ALA A 218 -4.28 13.06 6.36
N ASP A 219 -5.36 13.79 6.67
CA ASP A 219 -5.43 15.24 6.49
C ASP A 219 -4.37 15.96 7.36
N ALA A 220 -4.16 15.52 8.62
CA ALA A 220 -3.10 16.05 9.49
C ALA A 220 -1.70 15.84 8.91
N VAL A 221 -1.44 14.67 8.33
CA VAL A 221 -0.18 14.38 7.63
C VAL A 221 0.04 15.32 6.45
N LEU A 222 -1.00 15.57 5.64
CA LEU A 222 -0.90 16.49 4.50
C LEU A 222 -0.65 17.93 4.93
N GLU A 223 -1.31 18.38 6.01
CA GLU A 223 -1.08 19.69 6.62
C GLU A 223 0.35 19.82 7.13
N GLY A 224 0.87 18.82 7.86
CA GLY A 224 2.25 18.81 8.34
C GLY A 224 3.28 18.85 7.20
N LYS A 225 3.04 18.09 6.11
CA LYS A 225 3.87 18.15 4.89
C LYS A 225 3.83 19.53 4.22
N ALA A 226 2.69 20.21 4.24
CA ALA A 226 2.57 21.57 3.69
C ALA A 226 3.36 22.58 4.53
N MET A 227 3.24 22.52 5.87
CA MET A 227 4.00 23.37 6.80
C MET A 227 5.51 23.21 6.62
N ARG A 228 5.98 21.97 6.52
CA ARG A 228 7.40 21.68 6.27
C ARG A 228 7.90 22.30 4.96
N LYS A 229 7.12 22.20 3.88
CA LYS A 229 7.50 22.82 2.59
C LYS A 229 7.56 24.34 2.67
N GLU A 230 6.66 24.97 3.43
CA GLU A 230 6.68 26.41 3.66
C GLU A 230 7.94 26.82 4.45
N GLU A 231 8.31 26.10 5.51
CA GLU A 231 9.52 26.33 6.27
C GLU A 231 10.79 26.13 5.43
N GLU A 232 10.85 25.07 4.61
CA GLU A 232 11.98 24.81 3.70
C GLU A 232 12.11 25.93 2.65
N MET A 233 11.01 26.53 2.18
CA MET A 233 11.02 27.66 1.27
C MET A 233 11.45 28.98 1.95
N GLU A 234 11.10 29.19 3.22
CA GLU A 234 11.52 30.37 3.97
C GLU A 234 13.02 30.31 4.36
N ILE A 235 13.54 29.10 4.63
CA ILE A 235 14.94 28.87 4.99
C ILE A 235 15.85 28.89 3.73
N ALA A 236 15.30 28.57 2.56
CA ALA A 236 16.05 28.70 1.31
C ALA A 236 16.44 30.17 1.14
N PRO A 237 17.75 30.54 1.18
CA PRO A 237 18.15 31.92 1.01
C PRO A 237 17.58 32.37 -0.33
N ALA A 238 16.81 33.48 -0.30
CA ALA A 238 16.34 34.12 -1.52
C ALA A 238 17.54 34.22 -2.43
N ALA A 239 17.51 33.48 -3.53
CA ALA A 239 18.55 33.55 -4.53
C ALA A 239 18.72 35.03 -4.83
N ALA A 240 19.85 35.60 -4.42
CA ALA A 240 20.16 37.00 -4.72
C ALA A 240 19.89 37.18 -6.22
N PRO A 241 19.22 38.27 -6.62
CA PRO A 241 18.97 38.46 -8.02
C PRO A 241 20.32 38.34 -8.71
N VAL A 242 20.45 37.31 -9.55
CA VAL A 242 21.61 37.18 -10.44
C VAL A 242 21.58 38.46 -11.25
N THR A 243 22.43 39.40 -10.89
CA THR A 243 22.72 40.52 -11.77
C THR A 243 23.24 39.88 -13.04
N VAL A 244 22.41 39.87 -14.06
CA VAL A 244 22.82 39.51 -15.42
C VAL A 244 23.93 40.50 -15.76
N ILE A 245 25.16 40.04 -15.54
CA ILE A 245 26.31 40.71 -16.16
C ILE A 245 26.12 40.40 -17.64
N ASP A 246 25.87 41.45 -18.40
CA ASP A 246 25.77 41.42 -19.84
C ASP A 246 27.15 40.93 -20.36
N GLU A 247 27.33 39.63 -20.49
CA GLU A 247 28.49 39.04 -21.15
C GLU A 247 28.28 39.22 -22.65
N PRO A 248 29.28 39.73 -23.38
CA PRO A 248 29.18 39.86 -24.82
C PRO A 248 28.90 38.48 -25.42
N GLU A 249 27.86 38.38 -26.26
CA GLU A 249 27.57 37.20 -27.06
C GLU A 249 28.78 36.79 -27.90
N LEU A 250 29.58 35.88 -27.37
CA LEU A 250 30.61 35.19 -28.15
C LEU A 250 29.90 34.15 -29.02
N SER A 251 30.20 34.14 -30.31
CA SER A 251 29.63 33.19 -31.26
C SER A 251 30.03 31.75 -30.88
N ASP A 252 29.16 30.79 -31.18
CA ASP A 252 29.38 29.34 -30.88
C ASP A 252 30.72 28.83 -31.48
N GLU A 253 31.22 29.48 -32.52
CA GLU A 253 32.52 29.18 -33.13
C GLU A 253 33.72 29.61 -32.26
N GLU A 254 33.59 30.64 -31.41
CA GLU A 254 34.64 31.11 -30.50
C GLU A 254 34.67 30.32 -29.17
N LEU A 255 33.55 29.70 -28.81
CA LEU A 255 33.41 28.89 -27.58
C LEU A 255 33.86 27.42 -27.75
N LEU A 256 33.76 26.88 -28.96
CA LEU A 256 34.13 25.51 -29.29
C LEU A 256 35.37 25.49 -30.19
N GLY A 257 36.49 25.03 -29.65
CA GLY A 257 37.72 24.88 -30.46
C GLY A 257 37.51 23.93 -31.65
N GLU A 258 38.22 24.18 -32.79
CA GLU A 258 38.13 23.42 -34.05
C GLU A 258 38.11 21.88 -33.89
N ALA A 259 38.78 21.34 -32.86
CA ALA A 259 38.82 19.90 -32.58
C ALA A 259 37.47 19.37 -32.01
N THR A 260 36.67 20.21 -31.38
CA THR A 260 35.37 19.84 -30.80
C THR A 260 34.27 19.91 -31.87
N LEU A 261 34.34 20.86 -32.77
CA LEU A 261 33.46 20.98 -33.93
C LEU A 261 33.63 19.82 -34.90
N ALA A 262 34.87 19.38 -35.13
CA ALA A 262 35.16 18.19 -35.95
C ALA A 262 34.63 16.89 -35.34
N LYS A 263 34.66 16.76 -34.00
CA LYS A 263 34.05 15.60 -33.30
C LYS A 263 32.54 15.61 -33.33
N LEU A 264 31.91 16.78 -33.20
CA LEU A 264 30.44 16.89 -33.29
C LEU A 264 29.94 16.57 -34.72
N ALA A 265 30.65 17.01 -35.75
CA ALA A 265 30.31 16.68 -37.14
C ALA A 265 30.48 15.18 -37.45
N SER A 266 31.50 14.54 -36.88
CA SER A 266 31.67 13.07 -37.03
C SER A 266 30.64 12.23 -36.21
N SER A 267 30.18 12.75 -35.09
CA SER A 267 29.13 12.07 -34.31
C SER A 267 27.74 12.22 -34.93
N ALA A 268 27.47 13.35 -35.62
CA ALA A 268 26.19 13.54 -36.32
C ALA A 268 26.08 12.58 -37.52
N ALA A 269 27.17 12.38 -38.26
CA ALA A 269 27.19 11.42 -39.38
C ALA A 269 27.02 9.96 -38.90
N ALA A 270 27.54 9.62 -37.72
CA ALA A 270 27.37 8.28 -37.14
C ALA A 270 25.94 8.04 -36.61
N VAL A 271 25.22 9.09 -36.23
CA VAL A 271 23.80 8.97 -35.80
C VAL A 271 22.88 8.76 -37.01
N GLU A 272 23.14 9.44 -38.14
CA GLU A 272 22.36 9.25 -39.37
C GLU A 272 22.55 7.82 -39.95
N GLU A 273 23.75 7.23 -39.85
CA GLU A 273 23.97 5.82 -40.24
C GLU A 273 23.23 4.84 -39.31
N SER A 274 23.18 5.13 -38.00
CA SER A 274 22.48 4.26 -37.03
C SER A 274 20.94 4.37 -37.12
N GLU A 275 20.40 5.51 -37.58
CA GLU A 275 18.96 5.67 -37.81
C GLU A 275 18.50 4.88 -39.06
N GLN A 276 19.32 4.77 -40.09
CA GLN A 276 19.01 3.99 -41.30
C GLN A 276 19.08 2.47 -41.02
N GLU A 277 20.04 1.99 -40.20
CA GLU A 277 20.09 0.60 -39.76
C GLU A 277 18.91 0.22 -38.83
N ALA A 278 18.42 1.17 -38.02
CA ALA A 278 17.28 0.95 -37.16
C ALA A 278 15.94 0.85 -37.92
N GLU A 279 15.76 1.59 -39.02
CA GLU A 279 14.58 1.47 -39.90
C GLU A 279 14.54 0.13 -40.64
N GLU A 280 15.71 -0.39 -41.12
CA GLU A 280 15.77 -1.70 -41.76
C GLU A 280 15.46 -2.86 -40.79
N ILE A 281 15.84 -2.72 -39.49
CA ILE A 281 15.54 -3.75 -38.47
C ILE A 281 14.06 -3.74 -38.10
N SER A 282 13.40 -2.56 -38.04
CA SER A 282 11.98 -2.48 -37.70
C SER A 282 11.04 -3.10 -38.75
N GLU A 283 11.41 -3.05 -40.05
CA GLU A 283 10.62 -3.70 -41.11
C GLU A 283 10.72 -5.23 -41.09
N VAL A 284 11.81 -5.80 -40.53
CA VAL A 284 11.96 -7.25 -40.35
C VAL A 284 11.22 -7.75 -39.10
N GLU A 285 11.21 -6.95 -38.02
CA GLU A 285 10.48 -7.32 -36.78
C GLU A 285 8.95 -7.28 -36.98
N GLU A 286 8.38 -6.35 -37.79
CA GLU A 286 6.94 -6.36 -38.09
C GLU A 286 6.47 -7.61 -38.88
N GLN A 287 7.34 -8.24 -39.68
CA GLN A 287 6.99 -9.46 -40.39
C GLN A 287 7.04 -10.71 -39.50
N ASP A 288 7.93 -10.73 -38.52
CA ASP A 288 8.01 -11.84 -37.55
C ASP A 288 6.89 -11.78 -36.49
N GLU A 289 6.34 -10.58 -36.17
CA GLU A 289 5.18 -10.46 -35.28
C GLU A 289 3.84 -10.89 -35.93
N GLU A 290 3.65 -10.74 -37.26
CA GLU A 290 2.47 -11.22 -37.94
C GLU A 290 2.44 -12.76 -38.00
N ASP A 291 3.59 -13.42 -38.23
CA ASP A 291 3.67 -14.91 -38.28
C ASP A 291 3.50 -15.53 -36.85
N ALA A 292 4.00 -14.86 -35.79
CA ALA A 292 3.79 -15.31 -34.40
C ALA A 292 2.33 -15.15 -33.92
N GLY A 293 1.59 -14.17 -34.42
CA GLY A 293 0.19 -13.94 -34.09
C GLY A 293 -0.76 -15.01 -34.68
N GLU A 294 -0.41 -15.64 -35.80
CA GLU A 294 -1.19 -16.75 -36.40
C GLU A 294 -0.94 -18.06 -35.59
N GLU A 295 0.27 -18.32 -35.12
CA GLU A 295 0.56 -19.50 -34.28
C GLU A 295 -0.09 -19.42 -32.90
N GLU A 296 -0.17 -18.22 -32.27
CA GLU A 296 -0.86 -18.05 -30.98
C GLU A 296 -2.39 -18.31 -31.09
N GLN A 297 -3.03 -17.94 -32.21
CA GLN A 297 -4.46 -18.19 -32.43
C GLN A 297 -4.77 -19.68 -32.67
N GLU A 298 -3.86 -20.42 -33.30
CA GLU A 298 -4.04 -21.88 -33.45
C GLU A 298 -3.89 -22.61 -32.09
N ILE A 299 -2.98 -22.16 -31.23
CA ILE A 299 -2.78 -22.76 -29.89
C ILE A 299 -3.97 -22.46 -28.97
N GLU A 300 -4.58 -21.28 -29.08
CA GLU A 300 -5.74 -20.89 -28.28
C GLU A 300 -7.00 -21.70 -28.69
N LEU A 301 -7.19 -21.97 -29.99
CA LEU A 301 -8.26 -22.82 -30.50
C LEU A 301 -8.09 -24.30 -30.09
N GLU A 302 -6.87 -24.85 -30.14
CA GLU A 302 -6.61 -26.21 -29.64
C GLU A 302 -6.82 -26.35 -28.13
N ALA A 303 -6.57 -25.28 -27.35
CA ALA A 303 -6.80 -25.28 -25.90
C ALA A 303 -8.30 -25.21 -25.55
N GLU A 304 -9.11 -24.44 -26.29
CA GLU A 304 -10.58 -24.41 -26.15
C GLU A 304 -11.22 -25.75 -26.50
N GLU A 305 -10.79 -26.41 -27.59
CA GLU A 305 -11.29 -27.75 -27.95
C GLU A 305 -10.91 -28.82 -26.91
N ALA A 306 -9.75 -28.68 -26.24
CA ALA A 306 -9.36 -29.62 -25.20
C ALA A 306 -10.18 -29.42 -23.90
N GLU A 307 -10.54 -28.18 -23.57
CA GLU A 307 -11.34 -27.84 -22.38
C GLU A 307 -12.81 -28.29 -22.58
N GLU A 308 -13.39 -28.13 -23.79
CA GLU A 308 -14.72 -28.65 -24.11
C GLU A 308 -14.77 -30.20 -24.08
N ALA A 309 -13.67 -30.87 -24.43
CA ALA A 309 -13.59 -32.33 -24.37
C ALA A 309 -13.52 -32.84 -22.93
N GLU A 310 -12.80 -32.13 -22.04
CA GLU A 310 -12.69 -32.47 -20.62
C GLU A 310 -14.02 -32.22 -19.87
N GLU A 311 -14.73 -31.13 -20.17
CA GLU A 311 -16.07 -30.87 -19.61
C GLU A 311 -17.11 -31.93 -20.08
N ALA A 312 -16.99 -32.46 -21.32
CA ALA A 312 -17.86 -33.49 -21.80
C ALA A 312 -17.61 -34.85 -21.11
N GLU A 313 -16.35 -35.20 -20.84
CA GLU A 313 -16.00 -36.41 -20.07
C GLU A 313 -16.44 -36.31 -18.59
N GLU A 314 -16.29 -35.14 -17.93
CA GLU A 314 -16.80 -34.95 -16.56
C GLU A 314 -18.35 -35.06 -16.49
N ALA A 315 -19.06 -34.59 -17.54
CA ALA A 315 -20.50 -34.68 -17.58
C ALA A 315 -20.99 -36.14 -17.77
N GLU A 316 -20.30 -36.95 -18.57
CA GLU A 316 -20.58 -38.39 -18.70
C GLU A 316 -20.29 -39.17 -17.39
N GLU A 317 -19.19 -38.84 -16.66
CA GLU A 317 -18.91 -39.50 -15.39
C GLU A 317 -19.95 -39.17 -14.30
N VAL A 318 -20.50 -37.95 -14.31
CA VAL A 318 -21.56 -37.54 -13.36
C VAL A 318 -22.88 -38.27 -13.68
N GLU A 319 -23.24 -38.43 -14.97
CA GLU A 319 -24.45 -39.13 -15.40
C GLU A 319 -24.38 -40.65 -15.09
N GLU A 320 -23.20 -41.28 -15.27
CA GLU A 320 -22.97 -42.67 -14.86
C GLU A 320 -23.03 -42.87 -13.33
N ALA A 321 -22.57 -41.89 -12.56
CA ALA A 321 -22.63 -41.94 -11.10
C ALA A 321 -24.08 -41.80 -10.58
N GLU A 322 -24.89 -40.92 -11.18
CA GLU A 322 -26.33 -40.79 -10.83
C GLU A 322 -27.15 -42.02 -11.21
N GLU A 323 -26.90 -42.65 -12.39
CA GLU A 323 -27.55 -43.90 -12.75
C GLU A 323 -27.16 -45.08 -11.78
N ALA A 324 -25.93 -45.11 -11.31
CA ALA A 324 -25.49 -46.11 -10.35
C ALA A 324 -26.15 -45.93 -8.97
N GLU A 325 -26.37 -44.70 -8.48
CA GLU A 325 -27.11 -44.43 -7.25
C GLU A 325 -28.60 -44.80 -7.37
N GLU A 326 -29.27 -44.51 -8.50
CA GLU A 326 -30.66 -44.88 -8.71
C GLU A 326 -30.89 -46.43 -8.74
N VAL A 327 -29.89 -47.18 -9.23
CA VAL A 327 -29.96 -48.65 -9.26
C VAL A 327 -29.78 -49.22 -7.85
N GLU A 328 -28.89 -48.62 -7.01
CA GLU A 328 -28.67 -49.07 -5.65
C GLU A 328 -29.85 -48.72 -4.71
N GLU A 329 -30.54 -47.57 -4.89
CA GLU A 329 -31.77 -47.24 -4.16
C GLU A 329 -32.97 -48.14 -4.57
N ALA A 330 -33.00 -48.61 -5.83
CA ALA A 330 -34.04 -49.55 -6.27
C ALA A 330 -33.85 -50.97 -5.74
N GLU A 331 -32.61 -51.42 -5.54
CA GLU A 331 -32.32 -52.74 -4.92
C GLU A 331 -32.52 -52.76 -3.38
N GLU A 332 -32.37 -51.61 -2.68
CA GLU A 332 -32.67 -51.52 -1.23
C GLU A 332 -34.18 -51.44 -0.91
N ALA A 333 -35.04 -51.20 -1.92
CA ALA A 333 -36.49 -51.05 -1.76
C ALA A 333 -37.30 -52.35 -2.03
N GLU A 334 -36.67 -53.45 -2.45
CA GLU A 334 -37.27 -54.79 -2.60
C GLU A 334 -36.91 -55.70 -1.39
#